data_a68acdbce93f1d123f805dbbff24f5c1
#
_entry.id   a68acdbce93f1d123f805dbbff24f5c1
#
_cell.length_a   1.000
_cell.length_b   1.000
_cell.length_c   1.000
_cell.angle_alpha   90.00
_cell.angle_beta   90.00
_cell.angle_gamma   90.00
#
_symmetry.space_group_name_H-M   'P 1'
#
loop_
_entity.id
_entity.type
_entity.pdbx_description
1 polymer ?
#
loop_
_entity_poly.entity_id
_entity_poly.type
_entity_poly.pdbx_seq_one_letter_code
_entity_poly.pdbx_strand_id
1 'polypeptide(L)'
;MDNTDNCTTPERNALDGNEAVNLAAEQSKNTAHRNIPALGLDEIPLPDDTANLREGPSLHDGLLALLPLVGVWQGTGQAVDDSAADGDAAEYAFGQQLIISHDGENYLRFDSRTWRIDADGNPVGADQRETGFWRISLDDAIEVTLTNSRGLVEIMYGEPVNERAWQLQSASTIATETGPATHGPGKRLYGLMPNNNLGWVDERVAAGSTQDDITFIPYMSGELKRVAG
;
A
#
# COMPACT_ATOMS: atom_id res chain seq x y z
N MET A 1 12.10 -74.99 -3.21
CA MET A 1 11.78 -74.19 -2.02
C MET A 1 11.74 -72.76 -2.39
N ASP A 2 10.60 -72.37 -2.98
CA ASP A 2 10.32 -70.98 -3.37
C ASP A 2 9.71 -70.21 -2.18
N ASN A 3 10.41 -69.22 -1.73
CA ASN A 3 9.93 -68.31 -0.71
C ASN A 3 9.62 -66.96 -1.37
N THR A 4 8.38 -66.79 -1.84
CA THR A 4 7.88 -65.52 -2.34
C THR A 4 7.38 -64.68 -1.18
N ASP A 5 8.24 -63.78 -0.68
CA ASP A 5 7.86 -62.76 0.27
C ASP A 5 6.91 -61.76 -0.43
N ASN A 6 5.64 -61.87 -0.06
CA ASN A 6 4.58 -60.99 -0.50
C ASN A 6 4.62 -59.69 0.34
N CYS A 7 5.38 -58.70 -0.13
CA CYS A 7 5.44 -57.39 0.48
C CYS A 7 4.17 -56.59 0.02
N THR A 8 3.10 -56.73 0.81
CA THR A 8 1.92 -55.86 0.64
C THR A 8 2.22 -54.48 1.17
N THR A 9 2.48 -53.56 0.24
CA THR A 9 2.50 -52.12 0.53
C THR A 9 1.12 -51.71 1.03
N PRO A 10 0.97 -51.05 2.20
CA PRO A 10 -0.34 -50.59 2.64
C PRO A 10 -0.85 -49.53 1.67
N GLU A 11 -2.04 -49.78 1.09
CA GLU A 11 -2.77 -48.78 0.32
C GLU A 11 -2.98 -47.53 1.20
N ARG A 12 -2.33 -46.46 0.85
CA ARG A 12 -2.67 -45.12 1.38
C ARG A 12 -4.03 -44.78 0.80
N ASN A 13 -5.09 -44.85 1.59
CA ASN A 13 -6.36 -44.27 1.25
C ASN A 13 -6.12 -42.78 0.91
N ALA A 14 -6.14 -42.46 -0.36
CA ALA A 14 -6.10 -41.10 -0.82
C ALA A 14 -7.43 -40.45 -0.41
N LEU A 15 -7.35 -39.46 0.49
CA LEU A 15 -8.53 -38.64 0.85
C LEU A 15 -9.04 -37.92 -0.42
N ASP A 16 -10.34 -37.88 -0.58
CA ASP A 16 -10.98 -37.01 -1.55
C ASP A 16 -10.64 -35.54 -1.22
N GLY A 17 -10.60 -34.67 -2.24
CA GLY A 17 -10.20 -33.28 -2.08
C GLY A 17 -11.01 -32.52 -1.02
N ASN A 18 -12.31 -32.78 -0.90
CA ASN A 18 -13.17 -32.18 0.11
C ASN A 18 -12.89 -32.74 1.52
N GLU A 19 -12.62 -34.04 1.63
CA GLU A 19 -12.23 -34.67 2.89
C GLU A 19 -10.87 -34.13 3.39
N ALA A 20 -9.92 -33.94 2.49
CA ALA A 20 -8.63 -33.34 2.80
C ALA A 20 -8.75 -31.89 3.32
N VAL A 21 -9.59 -31.06 2.66
CA VAL A 21 -9.88 -29.68 3.08
C VAL A 21 -10.57 -29.66 4.46
N ASN A 22 -11.57 -30.50 4.68
CA ASN A 22 -12.28 -30.58 5.95
C ASN A 22 -11.34 -31.02 7.08
N LEU A 23 -10.51 -32.02 6.83
CA LEU A 23 -9.52 -32.49 7.80
C LEU A 23 -8.50 -31.40 8.14
N ALA A 24 -8.01 -30.69 7.13
CA ALA A 24 -7.11 -29.56 7.33
C ALA A 24 -7.76 -28.43 8.12
N ALA A 25 -9.04 -28.13 7.85
CA ALA A 25 -9.82 -27.14 8.60
C ALA A 25 -10.00 -27.53 10.06
N GLU A 26 -10.31 -28.81 10.35
CA GLU A 26 -10.41 -29.30 11.73
C GLU A 26 -9.06 -29.25 12.47
N GLN A 27 -7.99 -29.66 11.80
CA GLN A 27 -6.64 -29.58 12.38
C GLN A 27 -6.21 -28.14 12.64
N SER A 28 -6.58 -27.20 11.75
CA SER A 28 -6.25 -25.79 11.90
C SER A 28 -6.92 -25.14 13.10
N LYS A 29 -8.11 -25.58 13.51
CA LYS A 29 -8.79 -25.07 14.72
C LYS A 29 -7.91 -25.24 15.97
N ASN A 30 -7.20 -26.36 16.07
CA ASN A 30 -6.33 -26.67 17.20
C ASN A 30 -4.92 -26.08 17.07
N THR A 31 -4.53 -25.63 15.87
CA THR A 31 -3.19 -25.12 15.57
C THR A 31 -3.22 -23.66 15.08
N ALA A 32 -4.38 -22.99 15.14
CA ALA A 32 -4.54 -21.61 14.68
C ALA A 32 -3.51 -20.64 15.31
N HIS A 33 -3.19 -20.84 16.59
CA HIS A 33 -2.16 -20.09 17.29
C HIS A 33 -0.71 -20.34 16.78
N ARG A 34 -0.48 -21.43 16.04
CA ARG A 34 0.81 -21.72 15.42
C ARG A 34 0.92 -21.18 14.00
N ASN A 35 -0.24 -20.94 13.36
CA ASN A 35 -0.32 -20.40 11.99
C ASN A 35 -0.23 -18.86 11.96
N ILE A 36 -0.55 -18.24 13.10
CA ILE A 36 -0.13 -16.86 13.33
C ILE A 36 1.29 -17.03 13.88
N PRO A 37 2.35 -16.59 13.17
CA PRO A 37 3.60 -16.50 13.85
C PRO A 37 3.30 -15.68 15.11
N ALA A 38 3.44 -16.32 16.26
CA ALA A 38 3.72 -15.57 17.47
C ALA A 38 5.06 -14.93 17.14
N LEU A 39 4.96 -13.78 16.49
CA LEU A 39 6.05 -12.86 16.42
C LEU A 39 6.25 -12.52 17.88
N GLY A 40 7.09 -13.27 18.55
CA GLY A 40 7.67 -12.88 19.82
C GLY A 40 8.52 -11.65 19.55
N LEU A 41 7.82 -10.58 19.17
CA LEU A 41 8.40 -9.28 18.87
C LEU A 41 9.00 -8.65 20.11
N ASP A 42 8.66 -9.18 21.28
CA ASP A 42 9.23 -8.82 22.57
C ASP A 42 10.77 -9.09 22.68
N GLU A 43 11.34 -9.79 21.70
CA GLU A 43 12.76 -10.14 21.70
C GLU A 43 13.57 -9.45 20.55
N ILE A 44 12.91 -8.71 19.66
CA ILE A 44 13.62 -7.97 18.60
C ILE A 44 14.26 -6.73 19.23
N PRO A 45 15.59 -6.60 19.21
CA PRO A 45 16.28 -5.46 19.83
C PRO A 45 16.23 -4.21 18.94
N LEU A 46 15.10 -3.96 18.31
CA LEU A 46 14.86 -2.82 17.43
C LEU A 46 13.63 -2.07 17.91
N PRO A 47 13.60 -0.74 17.74
CA PRO A 47 12.41 0.06 18.04
C PRO A 47 11.22 -0.38 17.18
N ASP A 48 10.03 -0.30 17.74
CA ASP A 48 8.79 -0.44 16.98
C ASP A 48 8.54 0.80 16.11
N ASP A 49 7.85 0.59 14.99
CA ASP A 49 7.33 1.69 14.18
C ASP A 49 6.41 2.59 15.00
N THR A 50 6.61 3.90 14.92
CA THR A 50 5.72 4.90 15.50
C THR A 50 5.19 5.88 14.45
N ALA A 51 3.91 6.21 14.53
CA ALA A 51 3.28 7.32 13.82
C ALA A 51 3.05 8.52 14.75
N ASN A 52 3.62 8.50 15.97
CA ASN A 52 3.51 9.53 16.97
C ASN A 52 4.90 10.11 17.30
N LEU A 53 5.16 11.33 16.88
CA LEU A 53 6.45 12.01 17.08
C LEU A 53 6.81 12.26 18.56
N ARG A 54 5.90 11.99 19.50
CA ARG A 54 6.10 12.15 20.95
C ARG A 54 6.40 10.82 21.65
N GLU A 55 6.31 9.71 20.94
CA GLU A 55 6.46 8.35 21.45
C GLU A 55 7.40 7.56 20.55
N GLY A 56 8.20 6.67 21.15
CA GLY A 56 9.16 5.84 20.42
C GLY A 56 10.46 6.56 20.11
N PRO A 57 11.21 6.12 19.09
CA PRO A 57 12.48 6.71 18.70
C PRO A 57 12.28 8.13 18.13
N SER A 58 13.34 8.95 18.19
CA SER A 58 13.35 10.23 17.49
C SER A 58 13.37 10.03 15.98
N LEU A 59 12.68 10.90 15.24
CA LEU A 59 12.77 10.91 13.78
C LEU A 59 14.22 11.18 13.36
N HIS A 60 14.70 10.45 12.35
CA HIS A 60 16.04 10.64 11.81
C HIS A 60 16.21 12.06 11.23
N ASP A 61 17.34 12.71 11.52
CA ASP A 61 17.59 14.10 11.12
C ASP A 61 17.45 14.33 9.60
N GLY A 62 17.84 13.36 8.79
CA GLY A 62 17.70 13.41 7.33
C GLY A 62 16.23 13.45 6.84
N LEU A 63 15.25 13.19 7.71
CA LEU A 63 13.83 13.16 7.35
C LEU A 63 13.03 14.38 7.83
N LEU A 64 13.70 15.40 8.38
CA LEU A 64 13.00 16.57 8.94
C LEU A 64 12.11 17.30 7.94
N ALA A 65 12.45 17.27 6.64
CA ALA A 65 11.60 17.83 5.57
C ALA A 65 10.27 17.06 5.40
N LEU A 66 10.20 15.82 5.87
CA LEU A 66 9.02 14.94 5.81
C LEU A 66 8.29 14.82 7.15
N LEU A 67 8.83 15.42 8.21
CA LEU A 67 8.26 15.36 9.57
C LEU A 67 6.75 15.67 9.59
N PRO A 68 6.23 16.68 8.87
CA PRO A 68 4.82 16.99 8.92
C PRO A 68 3.90 15.89 8.35
N LEU A 69 4.44 14.91 7.61
CA LEU A 69 3.67 13.79 7.07
C LEU A 69 3.46 12.66 8.10
N VAL A 70 4.35 12.53 9.08
CA VAL A 70 4.27 11.46 10.09
C VAL A 70 2.94 11.55 10.86
N GLY A 71 2.22 10.42 10.93
CA GLY A 71 0.93 10.35 11.61
C GLY A 71 0.00 9.31 11.01
N VAL A 72 -1.16 9.18 11.63
CA VAL A 72 -2.31 8.42 11.11
C VAL A 72 -3.34 9.42 10.60
N TRP A 73 -3.71 9.26 9.34
CA TRP A 73 -4.60 10.14 8.61
C TRP A 73 -5.83 9.37 8.14
N GLN A 74 -7.01 9.98 8.26
CA GLN A 74 -8.27 9.40 7.77
C GLN A 74 -9.12 10.45 7.09
N GLY A 75 -9.81 10.05 6.02
CA GLY A 75 -10.72 10.91 5.29
C GLY A 75 -11.31 10.24 4.07
N THR A 76 -11.69 11.06 3.11
CA THR A 76 -12.37 10.62 1.89
C THR A 76 -11.73 11.23 0.65
N GLY A 77 -12.04 10.66 -0.50
CA GLY A 77 -11.57 11.15 -1.78
C GLY A 77 -12.43 10.70 -2.94
N GLN A 78 -12.00 11.08 -4.13
CA GLN A 78 -12.58 10.69 -5.41
C GLN A 78 -11.52 10.01 -6.27
N ALA A 79 -11.94 9.03 -7.02
CA ALA A 79 -11.08 8.29 -7.96
C ALA A 79 -11.82 8.00 -9.25
N VAL A 80 -11.06 7.77 -10.31
CA VAL A 80 -11.57 7.34 -11.61
C VAL A 80 -11.43 5.82 -11.72
N ASP A 81 -12.50 5.13 -12.08
CA ASP A 81 -12.49 3.70 -12.36
C ASP A 81 -12.06 3.47 -13.82
N ASP A 82 -10.79 3.12 -14.01
CA ASP A 82 -10.20 2.83 -15.30
C ASP A 82 -10.43 1.38 -15.78
N SER A 83 -11.15 0.58 -14.99
CA SER A 83 -11.49 -0.82 -15.34
C SER A 83 -12.66 -0.94 -16.32
N ALA A 84 -13.40 0.14 -16.59
CA ALA A 84 -14.52 0.11 -17.51
C ALA A 84 -14.03 -0.04 -18.95
N ALA A 85 -14.44 -1.14 -19.61
CA ALA A 85 -14.00 -1.51 -20.96
C ALA A 85 -14.50 -0.55 -22.09
N ASP A 86 -15.45 0.33 -21.80
CA ASP A 86 -16.16 1.15 -22.80
C ASP A 86 -15.73 2.64 -22.85
N GLY A 87 -14.63 3.00 -22.18
CA GLY A 87 -14.06 4.36 -22.29
C GLY A 87 -14.80 5.45 -21.50
N ASP A 88 -15.92 5.16 -20.88
CA ASP A 88 -16.58 6.04 -19.92
C ASP A 88 -16.01 5.77 -18.51
N ALA A 89 -14.93 6.45 -18.18
CA ALA A 89 -14.33 6.37 -16.85
C ALA A 89 -15.32 6.88 -15.80
N ALA A 90 -15.86 5.97 -15.00
CA ALA A 90 -16.78 6.31 -13.93
C ALA A 90 -16.02 6.83 -12.71
N GLU A 91 -16.45 7.96 -12.16
CA GLU A 91 -15.93 8.44 -10.87
C GLU A 91 -16.57 7.68 -9.71
N TYR A 92 -15.80 7.41 -8.68
CA TYR A 92 -16.29 6.84 -7.43
C TYR A 92 -15.66 7.50 -6.21
N ALA A 93 -16.42 7.51 -5.12
CA ALA A 93 -15.97 8.00 -3.82
C ALA A 93 -15.30 6.86 -3.03
N PHE A 94 -14.25 7.20 -2.29
CA PHE A 94 -13.57 6.27 -1.39
C PHE A 94 -13.31 6.87 -0.02
N GLY A 95 -13.25 6.02 1.00
CA GLY A 95 -12.65 6.31 2.28
C GLY A 95 -11.20 5.87 2.29
N GLN A 96 -10.36 6.55 3.05
CA GLN A 96 -8.93 6.24 3.15
C GLN A 96 -8.44 6.32 4.60
N GLN A 97 -7.58 5.37 4.95
CA GLN A 97 -6.64 5.47 6.06
C GLN A 97 -5.21 5.44 5.49
N LEU A 98 -4.41 6.41 5.88
CA LEU A 98 -2.99 6.50 5.56
C LEU A 98 -2.20 6.55 6.85
N ILE A 99 -1.20 5.68 6.98
CA ILE A 99 -0.26 5.64 8.10
C ILE A 99 1.12 5.95 7.55
N ILE A 100 1.76 6.97 8.11
CA ILE A 100 3.15 7.31 7.84
C ILE A 100 3.88 7.21 9.17
N SER A 101 4.75 6.22 9.30
CA SER A 101 5.46 5.86 10.52
C SER A 101 6.97 5.80 10.30
N HIS A 102 7.73 5.74 11.39
CA HIS A 102 9.18 5.57 11.38
C HIS A 102 9.63 4.77 12.61
N ASP A 103 10.82 4.19 12.54
CA ASP A 103 11.50 3.46 13.61
C ASP A 103 12.78 4.14 14.07
N GLY A 104 13.04 5.37 13.61
CA GLY A 104 14.25 6.16 13.87
C GLY A 104 15.32 6.04 12.80
N GLU A 105 15.17 5.13 11.85
CA GLU A 105 16.07 4.98 10.72
C GLU A 105 15.78 5.99 9.60
N ASN A 106 16.65 6.08 8.59
CA ASN A 106 16.56 7.09 7.52
C ASN A 106 15.50 6.71 6.45
N TYR A 107 14.30 6.39 6.88
CA TYR A 107 13.12 6.20 6.02
C TYR A 107 11.82 6.41 6.80
N LEU A 108 10.75 6.79 6.08
CA LEU A 108 9.38 6.67 6.55
C LEU A 108 8.75 5.44 5.89
N ARG A 109 8.00 4.68 6.65
CA ARG A 109 7.10 3.67 6.14
C ARG A 109 5.77 4.32 5.77
N PHE A 110 5.24 3.95 4.62
CA PHE A 110 3.97 4.40 4.08
C PHE A 110 3.03 3.21 3.94
N ASP A 111 1.84 3.28 4.52
CA ASP A 111 0.79 2.27 4.38
C ASP A 111 -0.55 2.96 4.17
N SER A 112 -1.13 2.79 2.98
CA SER A 112 -2.42 3.35 2.58
C SER A 112 -3.43 2.24 2.34
N ARG A 113 -4.64 2.45 2.81
CA ARG A 113 -5.78 1.56 2.60
C ARG A 113 -6.98 2.38 2.18
N THR A 114 -7.56 2.05 1.02
CA THR A 114 -8.81 2.64 0.54
C THR A 114 -9.94 1.62 0.54
N TRP A 115 -11.17 2.12 0.60
CA TRP A 115 -12.40 1.35 0.47
C TRP A 115 -13.45 2.19 -0.25
N ARG A 116 -14.27 1.56 -1.07
CA ARG A 116 -15.38 2.26 -1.75
C ARG A 116 -16.46 2.63 -0.75
N ILE A 117 -17.05 3.81 -0.93
CA ILE A 117 -18.17 4.30 -0.11
C ILE A 117 -19.37 4.63 -1.01
N ASP A 118 -20.58 4.47 -0.45
CA ASP A 118 -21.81 4.90 -1.09
C ASP A 118 -22.06 6.41 -0.91
N ALA A 119 -23.20 6.89 -1.43
CA ALA A 119 -23.59 8.30 -1.34
C ALA A 119 -23.79 8.79 0.10
N ASP A 120 -24.06 7.89 1.04
CA ASP A 120 -24.24 8.17 2.47
C ASP A 120 -22.90 8.09 3.25
N GLY A 121 -21.80 7.71 2.57
CA GLY A 121 -20.47 7.57 3.15
C GLY A 121 -20.22 6.21 3.82
N ASN A 122 -21.10 5.23 3.66
CA ASN A 122 -20.93 3.90 4.24
C ASN A 122 -19.98 3.06 3.39
N PRO A 123 -19.10 2.25 4.00
CA PRO A 123 -18.24 1.33 3.27
C PRO A 123 -19.06 0.25 2.53
N VAL A 124 -18.83 0.10 1.23
CA VAL A 124 -19.50 -0.90 0.38
C VAL A 124 -18.55 -1.97 -0.15
N GLY A 125 -17.24 -1.79 -0.03
CA GLY A 125 -16.25 -2.78 -0.45
C GLY A 125 -14.83 -2.32 -0.27
N ALA A 126 -13.89 -3.27 -0.26
CA ALA A 126 -12.47 -2.96 -0.31
C ALA A 126 -12.11 -2.37 -1.68
N ASP A 127 -11.11 -1.50 -1.71
CA ASP A 127 -10.58 -0.94 -2.95
C ASP A 127 -9.09 -1.30 -3.09
N GLN A 128 -8.18 -0.43 -2.66
CA GLN A 128 -6.74 -0.62 -2.88
C GLN A 128 -5.96 -0.58 -1.58
N ARG A 129 -4.86 -1.32 -1.53
CA ARG A 129 -3.78 -1.12 -0.56
C ARG A 129 -2.52 -0.73 -1.28
N GLU A 130 -1.78 0.20 -0.70
CA GLU A 130 -0.48 0.63 -1.17
C GLU A 130 0.48 0.72 0.01
N THR A 131 1.69 0.22 -0.17
CA THR A 131 2.72 0.26 0.87
C THR A 131 4.08 0.57 0.25
N GLY A 132 4.97 1.15 1.04
CA GLY A 132 6.30 1.46 0.59
C GLY A 132 7.10 2.31 1.57
N PHE A 133 8.15 2.95 1.04
CA PHE A 133 9.09 3.73 1.82
C PHE A 133 9.36 5.08 1.16
N TRP A 134 9.49 6.10 2.00
CA TRP A 134 9.95 7.43 1.61
C TRP A 134 11.29 7.68 2.25
N ARG A 135 12.24 8.18 1.48
CA ARG A 135 13.61 8.45 1.90
C ARG A 135 14.03 9.83 1.38
N ILE A 136 15.07 10.39 1.98
CA ILE A 136 15.78 11.54 1.42
C ILE A 136 17.14 11.05 0.94
N SER A 137 17.47 11.33 -0.32
CA SER A 137 18.77 11.00 -0.91
C SER A 137 19.87 11.93 -0.39
N LEU A 138 21.11 11.61 -0.73
CA LEU A 138 22.27 12.45 -0.40
C LEU A 138 22.26 13.83 -1.10
N ASP A 139 21.48 13.95 -2.18
CA ASP A 139 21.27 15.17 -2.96
C ASP A 139 19.97 15.90 -2.56
N ASP A 140 19.43 15.59 -1.37
CA ASP A 140 18.19 16.15 -0.81
C ASP A 140 16.91 15.88 -1.63
N ALA A 141 16.96 14.95 -2.59
CA ALA A 141 15.78 14.54 -3.32
C ALA A 141 14.96 13.54 -2.49
N ILE A 142 13.62 13.63 -2.60
CA ILE A 142 12.72 12.63 -2.04
C ILE A 142 12.73 11.41 -2.97
N GLU A 143 13.00 10.24 -2.39
CA GLU A 143 12.92 8.94 -3.08
C GLU A 143 11.76 8.15 -2.49
N VAL A 144 10.87 7.66 -3.35
CA VAL A 144 9.71 6.87 -2.91
C VAL A 144 9.65 5.57 -3.70
N THR A 145 9.49 4.46 -2.98
CA THR A 145 9.22 3.15 -3.57
C THR A 145 7.87 2.67 -3.08
N LEU A 146 6.97 2.37 -3.99
CA LEU A 146 5.60 1.95 -3.68
C LEU A 146 5.26 0.64 -4.39
N THR A 147 4.40 -0.15 -3.76
CA THR A 147 3.72 -1.27 -4.39
C THR A 147 2.26 -1.28 -3.95
N ASN A 148 1.36 -1.71 -4.82
CA ASN A 148 -0.05 -1.77 -4.50
C ASN A 148 -0.68 -3.15 -4.72
N SER A 149 -1.86 -3.35 -4.14
CA SER A 149 -2.59 -4.62 -4.19
C SER A 149 -3.14 -4.97 -5.58
N ARG A 150 -3.05 -4.05 -6.55
CA ARG A 150 -3.45 -4.28 -7.95
C ARG A 150 -2.29 -4.79 -8.81
N GLY A 151 -1.10 -4.98 -8.23
CA GLY A 151 0.07 -5.50 -8.92
C GLY A 151 0.92 -4.43 -9.62
N LEU A 152 0.95 -3.21 -9.07
CA LEU A 152 1.80 -2.12 -9.55
C LEU A 152 2.97 -1.92 -8.59
N VAL A 153 4.17 -1.69 -9.15
CA VAL A 153 5.36 -1.21 -8.45
C VAL A 153 5.79 0.11 -9.08
N GLU A 154 6.11 1.10 -8.25
CA GLU A 154 6.46 2.43 -8.71
C GLU A 154 7.66 2.98 -7.94
N ILE A 155 8.59 3.59 -8.66
CA ILE A 155 9.69 4.38 -8.11
C ILE A 155 9.43 5.82 -8.50
N MET A 156 9.38 6.70 -7.51
CA MET A 156 9.16 8.12 -7.70
C MET A 156 10.29 8.94 -7.10
N TYR A 157 10.61 10.04 -7.74
CA TYR A 157 11.50 11.07 -7.20
C TYR A 157 10.73 12.36 -7.04
N GLY A 158 11.13 13.16 -6.06
CA GLY A 158 10.47 14.42 -5.79
C GLY A 158 11.29 15.38 -4.96
N GLU A 159 10.63 16.47 -4.65
CA GLU A 159 11.19 17.56 -3.86
C GLU A 159 10.11 18.22 -3.00
N PRO A 160 10.48 18.86 -1.88
CA PRO A 160 9.59 19.77 -1.19
C PRO A 160 9.30 20.98 -2.08
N VAL A 161 8.03 21.26 -2.38
CA VAL A 161 7.60 22.49 -3.03
C VAL A 161 7.71 23.68 -2.06
N ASN A 162 7.44 23.40 -0.79
CA ASN A 162 7.62 24.29 0.36
C ASN A 162 7.57 23.45 1.66
N GLU A 163 7.61 24.07 2.82
CA GLU A 163 7.57 23.41 4.13
C GLU A 163 6.31 22.58 4.39
N ARG A 164 5.28 22.69 3.54
CA ARG A 164 3.97 22.08 3.72
C ARG A 164 3.49 21.30 2.48
N ALA A 165 4.30 21.18 1.43
CA ALA A 165 3.90 20.51 0.20
C ALA A 165 5.08 19.78 -0.45
N TRP A 166 4.81 18.61 -0.99
CA TRP A 166 5.77 17.68 -1.59
C TRP A 166 5.25 17.18 -2.93
N GLN A 167 6.05 17.34 -3.95
CA GLN A 167 5.74 16.85 -5.29
C GLN A 167 6.61 15.65 -5.64
N LEU A 168 6.01 14.63 -6.23
CA LEU A 168 6.66 13.40 -6.69
C LEU A 168 6.33 13.18 -8.16
N GLN A 169 7.24 12.56 -8.89
CA GLN A 169 7.03 12.11 -10.26
C GLN A 169 7.60 10.71 -10.45
N SER A 170 6.88 9.85 -11.18
CA SER A 170 7.34 8.49 -11.48
C SER A 170 8.59 8.52 -12.35
N ALA A 171 9.62 7.82 -11.91
CA ALA A 171 10.80 7.48 -12.71
C ALA A 171 10.65 6.10 -13.36
N SER A 172 9.92 5.20 -12.70
CA SER A 172 9.65 3.86 -13.20
C SER A 172 8.32 3.35 -12.67
N THR A 173 7.54 2.74 -13.56
CA THR A 173 6.26 2.10 -13.23
C THR A 173 6.25 0.73 -13.88
N ILE A 174 6.04 -0.32 -13.07
CA ILE A 174 6.04 -1.71 -13.51
C ILE A 174 4.76 -2.37 -13.02
N ALA A 175 3.99 -2.96 -13.93
CA ALA A 175 2.82 -3.75 -13.61
C ALA A 175 3.11 -5.25 -13.76
N THR A 176 2.46 -6.07 -12.93
CA THR A 176 2.42 -7.52 -13.13
C THR A 176 1.56 -7.86 -14.37
N GLU A 177 1.63 -9.09 -14.86
CA GLU A 177 0.88 -9.55 -16.04
C GLU A 177 -0.63 -9.31 -15.91
N THR A 178 -1.18 -9.44 -14.70
CA THR A 178 -2.60 -9.20 -14.38
C THR A 178 -2.86 -7.83 -13.77
N GLY A 179 -1.85 -6.98 -13.68
CA GLY A 179 -1.95 -5.62 -13.18
C GLY A 179 -2.60 -4.67 -14.18
N PRO A 180 -2.86 -3.41 -13.77
CA PRO A 180 -3.52 -2.44 -14.64
C PRO A 180 -2.64 -2.06 -15.82
N ALA A 181 -3.06 -2.44 -17.04
CA ALA A 181 -2.31 -2.18 -18.27
C ALA A 181 -2.25 -0.68 -18.65
N THR A 182 -3.17 0.11 -18.11
CA THR A 182 -3.33 1.54 -18.41
C THR A 182 -2.60 2.45 -17.41
N HIS A 183 -2.03 1.90 -16.34
CA HIS A 183 -1.31 2.68 -15.34
C HIS A 183 0.08 3.05 -15.85
N GLY A 184 0.17 4.18 -16.49
CA GLY A 184 1.42 4.80 -16.88
C GLY A 184 2.09 5.57 -15.76
N PRO A 185 3.20 6.26 -16.06
CA PRO A 185 3.85 7.18 -15.13
C PRO A 185 2.86 8.23 -14.60
N GLY A 186 3.10 8.70 -13.39
CA GLY A 186 2.24 9.66 -12.73
C GLY A 186 3.01 10.76 -12.01
N LYS A 187 2.23 11.67 -11.45
CA LYS A 187 2.68 12.68 -10.49
C LYS A 187 1.83 12.61 -9.26
N ARG A 188 2.42 12.84 -8.10
CA ARG A 188 1.69 12.99 -6.85
C ARG A 188 2.07 14.30 -6.18
N LEU A 189 1.06 14.99 -5.69
CA LEU A 189 1.23 16.15 -4.85
C LEU A 189 0.58 15.86 -3.50
N TYR A 190 1.34 16.05 -2.43
CA TYR A 190 0.85 16.03 -1.06
C TYR A 190 0.99 17.43 -0.49
N GLY A 191 0.00 17.91 0.28
CA GLY A 191 0.08 19.22 0.89
C GLY A 191 -0.79 19.36 2.13
N LEU A 192 -0.24 20.01 3.16
CA LEU A 192 -1.01 20.40 4.33
C LEU A 192 -1.82 21.64 4.02
N MET A 193 -3.13 21.50 4.03
CA MET A 193 -4.11 22.56 3.82
C MET A 193 -4.12 23.56 5.00
N PRO A 194 -4.76 24.73 4.87
CA PRO A 194 -4.85 25.72 5.95
C PRO A 194 -5.48 25.19 7.24
N ASN A 195 -6.36 24.19 7.16
CA ASN A 195 -6.97 23.50 8.29
C ASN A 195 -6.11 22.38 8.89
N ASN A 196 -4.86 22.22 8.40
CA ASN A 196 -3.92 21.14 8.73
C ASN A 196 -4.38 19.73 8.32
N ASN A 197 -5.39 19.59 7.48
CA ASN A 197 -5.66 18.35 6.79
C ASN A 197 -4.61 18.09 5.72
N LEU A 198 -4.34 16.82 5.43
CA LEU A 198 -3.47 16.40 4.34
C LEU A 198 -4.31 16.26 3.07
N GLY A 199 -4.13 17.17 2.11
CA GLY A 199 -4.63 17.03 0.75
C GLY A 199 -3.62 16.29 -0.11
N TRP A 200 -4.09 15.46 -1.04
CA TRP A 200 -3.23 14.82 -2.02
C TRP A 200 -3.95 14.60 -3.35
N VAL A 201 -3.18 14.60 -4.42
CA VAL A 201 -3.64 14.31 -5.79
C VAL A 201 -2.64 13.36 -6.43
N ASP A 202 -3.16 12.33 -7.10
CA ASP A 202 -2.43 11.44 -8.00
C ASP A 202 -2.93 11.71 -9.43
N GLU A 203 -2.02 12.10 -10.31
CA GLU A 203 -2.27 12.32 -11.72
C GLU A 203 -1.55 11.25 -12.52
N ARG A 204 -2.16 10.76 -13.58
CA ARG A 204 -1.60 9.75 -14.48
C ARG A 204 -1.52 10.28 -15.90
N VAL A 205 -0.56 9.74 -16.65
CA VAL A 205 -0.43 10.08 -18.07
C VAL A 205 -1.69 9.66 -18.81
N ALA A 206 -2.30 10.62 -19.53
CA ALA A 206 -3.50 10.38 -20.31
C ALA A 206 -3.23 9.38 -21.45
N ALA A 207 -4.22 8.53 -21.75
CA ALA A 207 -4.17 7.65 -22.92
C ALA A 207 -3.97 8.48 -24.21
N GLY A 208 -3.06 8.03 -25.06
CA GLY A 208 -2.73 8.77 -26.29
C GLY A 208 -1.66 9.85 -26.14
N SER A 209 -1.15 10.12 -24.95
CA SER A 209 0.05 10.95 -24.76
C SER A 209 1.24 10.39 -25.50
N THR A 210 2.06 11.25 -26.07
CA THR A 210 3.34 10.88 -26.71
C THR A 210 4.51 11.36 -25.85
N GLN A 211 5.70 10.90 -26.16
CA GLN A 211 6.91 11.28 -25.42
C GLN A 211 7.20 12.80 -25.50
N ASP A 212 6.76 13.46 -26.61
CA ASP A 212 6.92 14.89 -26.85
C ASP A 212 5.74 15.74 -26.35
N ASP A 213 4.57 15.10 -26.04
CA ASP A 213 3.35 15.78 -25.57
C ASP A 213 2.68 14.91 -24.49
N ILE A 214 3.20 15.03 -23.28
CA ILE A 214 2.70 14.29 -22.11
C ILE A 214 1.64 15.13 -21.41
N THR A 215 0.41 14.63 -21.39
CA THR A 215 -0.71 15.23 -20.63
C THR A 215 -0.97 14.37 -19.39
N PHE A 216 -1.03 15.01 -18.21
CA PHE A 216 -1.44 14.36 -16.97
C PHE A 216 -2.91 14.68 -16.69
N ILE A 217 -3.65 13.68 -16.26
CA ILE A 217 -5.05 13.80 -15.82
C ILE A 217 -5.19 13.31 -14.38
N PRO A 218 -6.05 13.94 -13.57
CA PRO A 218 -6.35 13.47 -12.23
C PRO A 218 -6.87 12.03 -12.25
N TYR A 219 -6.30 11.18 -11.42
CA TYR A 219 -6.70 9.79 -11.25
C TYR A 219 -7.35 9.56 -9.90
N MET A 220 -6.72 10.04 -8.83
CA MET A 220 -7.23 9.98 -7.46
C MET A 220 -6.90 11.27 -6.72
N SER A 221 -7.77 11.66 -5.81
CA SER A 221 -7.48 12.76 -4.88
C SER A 221 -8.21 12.55 -3.56
N GLY A 222 -7.66 13.06 -2.48
CA GLY A 222 -8.27 12.94 -1.16
C GLY A 222 -7.90 14.06 -0.22
N GLU A 223 -8.74 14.22 0.81
CA GLU A 223 -8.48 15.09 1.96
C GLU A 223 -8.61 14.26 3.24
N LEU A 224 -7.54 14.24 4.04
CA LEU A 224 -7.40 13.41 5.22
C LEU A 224 -7.14 14.27 6.45
N LYS A 225 -7.88 14.01 7.51
CA LYS A 225 -7.65 14.58 8.83
C LYS A 225 -6.67 13.73 9.60
N ARG A 226 -5.74 14.36 10.33
CA ARG A 226 -4.87 13.65 11.27
C ARG A 226 -5.70 13.14 12.45
N VAL A 227 -5.63 11.83 12.71
CA VAL A 227 -6.36 11.17 13.82
C VAL A 227 -5.42 10.71 14.92
N ALA A 228 -4.12 10.58 14.62
CA ALA A 228 -3.05 10.35 15.59
C ALA A 228 -1.72 10.87 15.04
N GLY A 229 -0.77 11.25 15.93
CA GLY A 229 0.56 11.74 15.57
C GLY A 229 0.92 13.05 16.24
#